data_9b979b75193f450ba2166d93ac5503c8
#
_entry.id   9b979b75193f450ba2166d93ac5503c8
#
_cell.length_a   1.000
_cell.length_b   1.000
_cell.length_c   1.000
_cell.angle_alpha   90.00
_cell.angle_beta   90.00
_cell.angle_gamma   90.00
#
_symmetry.space_group_name_H-M   'P 1'
#
loop_
_entity.id
_entity.type
_entity.pdbx_description
1 polymer ?
#
loop_
_entity_poly.entity_id
_entity_poly.type
_entity_poly.pdbx_seq_one_letter_code
_entity_poly.pdbx_strand_id
1 'polypeptide(L)'
;MDIVVIGAGYAGTGAANRLAKKVPTARITVVNPRPDFVERVRLHEHLAGTGTAATPLAEMLVPTIATRVAGADKIGDGTVTLDDGTELGFDYLFVAVGSTAAPLPGAIPVGTWEGAEQARTALAALPADRTVTVVGGGLTGIETAAELGQARPDLRIRLVGAEIGASLSAGGQRRVRRGLARLGVEVVTGAVERVGDGTIELSSGGALASDLTLWAVVSAVPDLAARSGLAVNAGGRALVDPYLRSVTDPRVFVVGDCAAVPGARMACATAAPQGAHAVDTLARMIEEREPQPYSMGYGGQALSIGRRDAVVQASRRDDSPLPVSFDGRGAAFAKERIVRYAAWAARTGNSVWLSGPKQ
;
A
#
# COMPACT_ATOMS: atom_id res chain seq x y z
N MET A 1 -26.92 -1.81 15.27
CA MET A 1 -25.64 -1.09 15.33
C MET A 1 -25.13 -0.95 13.91
N ASP A 2 -24.80 0.26 13.51
CA ASP A 2 -24.32 0.58 12.17
C ASP A 2 -22.81 0.79 12.20
N ILE A 3 -22.08 0.06 11.33
CA ILE A 3 -20.64 0.16 11.20
C ILE A 3 -20.31 0.53 9.77
N VAL A 4 -19.60 1.65 9.61
CA VAL A 4 -19.11 2.11 8.31
C VAL A 4 -17.61 1.84 8.21
N VAL A 5 -17.17 1.34 7.05
CA VAL A 5 -15.75 1.12 6.73
C VAL A 5 -15.41 1.96 5.50
N ILE A 6 -14.52 2.94 5.64
CA ILE A 6 -14.08 3.80 4.54
C ILE A 6 -12.77 3.25 3.97
N GLY A 7 -12.81 2.86 2.70
CA GLY A 7 -11.68 2.28 1.97
C GLY A 7 -11.69 0.75 1.98
N ALA A 8 -11.62 0.16 0.79
CA ALA A 8 -11.64 -1.28 0.55
C ALA A 8 -10.28 -1.83 0.09
N GLY A 9 -9.19 -1.36 0.70
CA GLY A 9 -7.87 -1.99 0.58
C GLY A 9 -7.72 -3.19 1.54
N TYR A 10 -6.49 -3.68 1.73
CA TYR A 10 -6.22 -4.85 2.58
C TYR A 10 -6.75 -4.70 4.01
N ALA A 11 -6.61 -3.53 4.62
CA ALA A 11 -7.09 -3.28 5.98
C ALA A 11 -8.63 -3.23 6.03
N GLY A 12 -9.27 -2.43 5.16
CA GLY A 12 -10.72 -2.21 5.21
C GLY A 12 -11.52 -3.44 4.80
N THR A 13 -11.15 -4.12 3.71
CA THR A 13 -11.80 -5.37 3.26
C THR A 13 -11.64 -6.45 4.33
N GLY A 14 -10.43 -6.61 4.89
CA GLY A 14 -10.18 -7.57 5.96
C GLY A 14 -10.98 -7.25 7.23
N ALA A 15 -11.06 -5.98 7.62
CA ALA A 15 -11.86 -5.52 8.75
C ALA A 15 -13.36 -5.79 8.51
N ALA A 16 -13.92 -5.43 7.36
CA ALA A 16 -15.32 -5.64 7.04
C ALA A 16 -15.72 -7.13 7.10
N ASN A 17 -14.93 -8.02 6.49
CA ASN A 17 -15.17 -9.46 6.53
C ASN A 17 -15.02 -10.04 7.95
N ARG A 18 -14.10 -9.51 8.76
CA ARG A 18 -13.94 -9.93 10.16
C ARG A 18 -15.08 -9.42 11.03
N LEU A 19 -15.56 -8.18 10.82
CA LEU A 19 -16.73 -7.62 11.49
C LEU A 19 -17.97 -8.49 11.25
N ALA A 20 -18.25 -8.90 10.03
CA ALA A 20 -19.38 -9.78 9.71
C ALA A 20 -19.34 -11.11 10.46
N LYS A 21 -18.14 -11.59 10.85
CA LYS A 21 -17.97 -12.80 11.68
C LYS A 21 -18.07 -12.56 13.17
N LYS A 22 -17.47 -11.45 13.65
CA LYS A 22 -17.31 -11.17 15.07
C LYS A 22 -18.48 -10.40 15.66
N VAL A 23 -19.18 -9.62 14.83
CA VAL A 23 -20.32 -8.78 15.21
C VAL A 23 -21.48 -9.03 14.23
N PRO A 24 -22.03 -10.25 14.19
CA PRO A 24 -22.98 -10.67 13.12
C PRO A 24 -24.32 -9.90 13.16
N THR A 25 -24.62 -9.19 14.24
CA THR A 25 -25.80 -8.34 14.38
C THR A 25 -25.63 -6.93 13.84
N ALA A 26 -24.40 -6.55 13.46
CA ALA A 26 -24.12 -5.22 12.90
C ALA A 26 -24.52 -5.12 11.42
N ARG A 27 -25.02 -3.96 11.03
CA ARG A 27 -25.16 -3.57 9.61
C ARG A 27 -23.84 -2.93 9.20
N ILE A 28 -23.15 -3.58 8.25
CA ILE A 28 -21.83 -3.16 7.81
C ILE A 28 -21.96 -2.57 6.40
N THR A 29 -21.47 -1.32 6.23
CA THR A 29 -21.38 -0.65 4.93
C THR A 29 -19.92 -0.32 4.62
N VAL A 30 -19.43 -0.79 3.48
CA VAL A 30 -18.11 -0.44 2.95
C VAL A 30 -18.26 0.67 1.92
N VAL A 31 -17.60 1.79 2.14
CA VAL A 31 -17.52 2.93 1.21
C VAL A 31 -16.16 2.90 0.53
N ASN A 32 -16.16 2.87 -0.80
CA ASN A 32 -14.92 2.87 -1.58
C ASN A 32 -15.13 3.60 -2.91
N PRO A 33 -14.18 4.43 -3.39
CA PRO A 33 -14.38 5.23 -4.60
C PRO A 33 -14.45 4.42 -5.91
N ARG A 34 -14.26 3.11 -5.84
CA ARG A 34 -14.38 2.19 -6.99
C ARG A 34 -15.01 0.86 -6.59
N PRO A 35 -15.62 0.13 -7.56
CA PRO A 35 -16.28 -1.15 -7.27
C PRO A 35 -15.31 -2.30 -7.00
N ASP A 36 -14.00 -2.06 -7.10
CA ASP A 36 -12.97 -3.08 -7.03
C ASP A 36 -12.08 -2.96 -5.80
N PHE A 37 -11.66 -4.12 -5.31
CA PHE A 37 -10.50 -4.28 -4.44
C PHE A 37 -9.24 -4.20 -5.30
N VAL A 38 -8.32 -3.29 -4.96
CA VAL A 38 -7.06 -3.14 -5.68
C VAL A 38 -5.89 -3.72 -4.87
N GLU A 39 -5.24 -4.73 -5.44
CA GLU A 39 -3.98 -5.27 -4.92
C GLU A 39 -2.82 -4.33 -5.25
N ARG A 40 -2.61 -3.29 -4.45
CA ARG A 40 -1.56 -2.28 -4.69
C ARG A 40 -0.16 -2.88 -4.89
N VAL A 41 0.09 -4.02 -4.27
CA VAL A 41 1.36 -4.76 -4.43
C VAL A 41 1.53 -5.39 -5.81
N ARG A 42 0.49 -5.38 -6.67
CA ARG A 42 0.51 -5.86 -8.06
C ARG A 42 0.38 -4.76 -9.10
N LEU A 43 0.34 -3.49 -8.70
CA LEU A 43 0.20 -2.38 -9.66
C LEU A 43 1.35 -2.33 -10.67
N HIS A 44 2.55 -2.75 -10.30
CA HIS A 44 3.68 -2.88 -11.21
C HIS A 44 3.45 -3.94 -12.31
N GLU A 45 2.74 -5.03 -12.00
CA GLU A 45 2.33 -6.05 -12.97
C GLU A 45 1.25 -5.51 -13.90
N HIS A 46 0.28 -4.79 -13.32
CA HIS A 46 -0.85 -4.23 -14.04
C HIS A 46 -0.41 -3.16 -15.06
N LEU A 47 0.41 -2.18 -14.64
CA LEU A 47 0.89 -1.14 -15.54
C LEU A 47 1.81 -1.68 -16.66
N ALA A 48 2.54 -2.77 -16.39
CA ALA A 48 3.37 -3.44 -17.39
C ALA A 48 2.60 -4.40 -18.31
N GLY A 49 1.31 -4.64 -18.04
CA GLY A 49 0.44 -5.56 -18.79
C GLY A 49 0.75 -7.04 -18.56
N THR A 50 1.46 -7.39 -17.49
CA THR A 50 1.89 -8.77 -17.18
C THR A 50 0.98 -9.47 -16.16
N GLY A 51 0.04 -8.74 -15.54
CA GLY A 51 -0.91 -9.26 -14.56
C GLY A 51 -2.09 -8.32 -14.36
N THR A 52 -3.00 -8.73 -13.47
CA THR A 52 -4.14 -7.94 -13.04
C THR A 52 -3.99 -7.56 -11.56
N ALA A 53 -4.49 -6.40 -11.17
CA ALA A 53 -4.42 -5.92 -9.79
C ALA A 53 -5.78 -5.56 -9.20
N ALA A 54 -6.87 -5.76 -9.92
CA ALA A 54 -8.22 -5.47 -9.46
C ALA A 54 -9.08 -6.75 -9.42
N THR A 55 -9.92 -6.83 -8.38
CA THR A 55 -10.92 -7.88 -8.19
C THR A 55 -12.22 -7.22 -7.73
N PRO A 56 -13.39 -7.55 -8.30
CA PRO A 56 -14.67 -6.98 -7.87
C PRO A 56 -14.88 -7.13 -6.35
N LEU A 57 -15.33 -6.08 -5.67
CA LEU A 57 -15.60 -6.11 -4.22
C LEU A 57 -16.63 -7.18 -3.86
N ALA A 58 -17.57 -7.47 -4.77
CA ALA A 58 -18.54 -8.54 -4.58
C ALA A 58 -17.92 -9.96 -4.46
N GLU A 59 -16.70 -10.15 -4.98
CA GLU A 59 -15.94 -11.40 -4.82
C GLU A 59 -15.06 -11.40 -3.56
N MET A 60 -14.80 -10.22 -3.01
CA MET A 60 -13.93 -10.03 -1.86
C MET A 60 -14.66 -9.90 -0.53
N LEU A 61 -15.90 -9.42 -0.55
CA LEU A 61 -16.74 -9.23 0.63
C LEU A 61 -17.80 -10.32 0.76
N VAL A 62 -18.14 -10.67 2.01
CA VAL A 62 -19.28 -11.58 2.22
C VAL A 62 -20.60 -10.88 1.84
N PRO A 63 -21.63 -11.61 1.33
CA PRO A 63 -22.84 -11.02 0.77
C PRO A 63 -23.68 -10.16 1.73
N THR A 64 -23.46 -10.28 3.04
CA THR A 64 -24.16 -9.51 4.07
C THR A 64 -23.63 -8.08 4.24
N ILE A 65 -22.50 -7.75 3.61
CA ILE A 65 -21.88 -6.43 3.67
C ILE A 65 -22.40 -5.58 2.52
N ALA A 66 -23.01 -4.44 2.85
CA ALA A 66 -23.41 -3.45 1.86
C ALA A 66 -22.18 -2.70 1.30
N THR A 67 -22.19 -2.39 0.02
CA THR A 67 -21.14 -1.58 -0.62
C THR A 67 -21.73 -0.29 -1.19
N ARG A 68 -20.98 0.80 -1.00
CA ARG A 68 -21.28 2.10 -1.61
C ARG A 68 -20.05 2.55 -2.41
N VAL A 69 -20.23 2.69 -3.72
CA VAL A 69 -19.19 3.23 -4.61
C VAL A 69 -19.26 4.75 -4.54
N ALA A 70 -18.43 5.35 -3.70
CA ALA A 70 -18.31 6.78 -3.47
C ALA A 70 -17.02 7.08 -2.69
N GLY A 71 -16.53 8.29 -2.80
CA GLY A 71 -15.49 8.84 -1.92
C GLY A 71 -16.10 9.35 -0.61
N ALA A 72 -15.35 9.23 0.50
CA ALA A 72 -15.72 9.90 1.75
C ALA A 72 -15.16 11.33 1.73
N ASP A 73 -16.04 12.30 1.89
CA ASP A 73 -15.67 13.70 1.91
C ASP A 73 -15.38 14.20 3.33
N LYS A 74 -16.20 13.89 4.30
CA LYS A 74 -16.05 14.39 5.67
C LYS A 74 -16.56 13.38 6.69
N ILE A 75 -15.88 13.30 7.82
CA ILE A 75 -16.33 12.59 9.02
C ILE A 75 -16.86 13.63 10.00
N GLY A 76 -18.15 13.49 10.38
CA GLY A 76 -18.83 14.31 11.36
C GLY A 76 -19.06 13.57 12.66
N ASP A 77 -19.89 14.12 13.55
CA ASP A 77 -20.32 13.47 14.78
C ASP A 77 -21.35 12.38 14.49
N GLY A 78 -20.89 11.14 14.43
CA GLY A 78 -21.72 9.96 14.11
C GLY A 78 -22.18 9.87 12.65
N THR A 79 -21.63 10.67 11.74
CA THR A 79 -21.97 10.66 10.30
C THR A 79 -20.75 10.72 9.41
N VAL A 80 -20.85 10.15 8.21
CA VAL A 80 -19.89 10.31 7.12
C VAL A 80 -20.63 10.94 5.93
N THR A 81 -20.15 12.09 5.47
CA THR A 81 -20.60 12.71 4.21
C THR A 81 -19.79 12.15 3.06
N LEU A 82 -20.45 11.70 2.01
CA LEU A 82 -19.84 11.20 0.79
C LEU A 82 -19.68 12.32 -0.26
N ASP A 83 -18.86 12.08 -1.29
CA ASP A 83 -18.60 13.02 -2.38
C ASP A 83 -19.83 13.29 -3.28
N ASP A 84 -20.86 12.44 -3.22
CA ASP A 84 -22.16 12.65 -3.86
C ASP A 84 -23.18 13.40 -2.96
N GLY A 85 -22.75 13.89 -1.79
CA GLY A 85 -23.57 14.58 -0.81
C GLY A 85 -24.43 13.66 0.09
N THR A 86 -24.37 12.34 -0.09
CA THR A 86 -25.08 11.37 0.77
C THR A 86 -24.44 11.35 2.16
N GLU A 87 -25.26 11.27 3.21
CA GLU A 87 -24.81 11.06 4.58
C GLU A 87 -25.11 9.63 5.06
N LEU A 88 -24.11 9.00 5.70
CA LEU A 88 -24.24 7.69 6.34
C LEU A 88 -24.01 7.84 7.84
N GLY A 89 -25.01 7.46 8.64
CA GLY A 89 -24.87 7.39 10.11
C GLY A 89 -24.03 6.19 10.52
N PHE A 90 -23.29 6.29 11.64
CA PHE A 90 -22.53 5.19 12.21
C PHE A 90 -22.55 5.21 13.75
N ASP A 91 -22.56 4.02 14.34
CA ASP A 91 -22.21 3.82 15.75
C ASP A 91 -20.69 3.67 15.90
N TYR A 92 -20.04 3.01 14.93
CA TYR A 92 -18.59 2.87 14.81
C TYR A 92 -18.12 3.04 13.37
N LEU A 93 -16.95 3.64 13.23
CA LEU A 93 -16.33 3.94 11.94
C LEU A 93 -14.92 3.33 11.85
N PHE A 94 -14.61 2.69 10.72
CA PHE A 94 -13.26 2.24 10.38
C PHE A 94 -12.72 3.07 9.23
N VAL A 95 -11.68 3.86 9.46
CA VAL A 95 -11.00 4.65 8.44
C VAL A 95 -9.80 3.85 7.93
N ALA A 96 -9.88 3.35 6.70
CA ALA A 96 -8.90 2.48 6.05
C ALA A 96 -8.51 3.00 4.66
N VAL A 97 -8.43 4.33 4.50
CA VAL A 97 -8.18 5.01 3.22
C VAL A 97 -6.77 4.81 2.66
N GLY A 98 -5.87 4.21 3.42
CA GLY A 98 -4.53 3.86 2.98
C GLY A 98 -3.60 5.07 2.79
N SER A 99 -2.70 4.97 1.82
CA SER A 99 -1.73 6.00 1.45
C SER A 99 -1.89 6.43 0.00
N THR A 100 -1.31 7.58 -0.34
CA THR A 100 -1.28 8.13 -1.68
C THR A 100 0.12 8.60 -2.05
N ALA A 101 0.29 9.11 -3.25
CA ALA A 101 1.52 9.70 -3.73
C ALA A 101 1.31 11.19 -4.01
N ALA A 102 2.34 11.98 -3.77
CA ALA A 102 2.44 13.35 -4.22
C ALA A 102 3.58 13.43 -5.25
N PRO A 103 3.33 13.13 -6.53
CA PRO A 103 4.34 13.15 -7.57
C PRO A 103 4.78 14.59 -7.87
N LEU A 104 6.00 14.73 -8.38
CA LEU A 104 6.39 15.97 -9.03
C LEU A 104 5.53 16.19 -10.29
N PRO A 105 5.22 17.46 -10.65
CA PRO A 105 4.52 17.76 -11.90
C PRO A 105 5.20 17.07 -13.10
N GLY A 106 4.43 16.47 -14.00
CA GLY A 106 4.93 15.73 -15.15
C GLY A 106 5.26 14.25 -14.89
N ALA A 107 5.24 13.78 -13.64
CA ALA A 107 5.45 12.37 -13.29
C ALA A 107 4.13 11.64 -12.99
N ILE A 108 4.00 10.39 -13.41
CA ILE A 108 2.81 9.56 -13.18
C ILE A 108 2.99 8.72 -11.91
N PRO A 109 2.10 8.83 -10.88
CA PRO A 109 2.22 8.08 -9.63
C PRO A 109 1.77 6.62 -9.79
N VAL A 110 2.70 5.67 -9.80
CA VAL A 110 2.41 4.24 -10.02
C VAL A 110 1.92 3.49 -8.77
N GLY A 111 1.89 4.15 -7.61
CA GLY A 111 1.39 3.58 -6.36
C GLY A 111 -0.12 3.73 -6.16
N THR A 112 -0.85 4.34 -7.09
CA THR A 112 -2.31 4.48 -7.12
C THR A 112 -2.90 3.75 -8.31
N TRP A 113 -4.18 3.39 -8.24
CA TRP A 113 -4.86 2.71 -9.36
C TRP A 113 -4.91 3.60 -10.61
N GLU A 114 -5.34 4.84 -10.44
CA GLU A 114 -5.50 5.82 -11.51
C GLU A 114 -4.15 6.08 -12.20
N GLY A 115 -3.09 6.23 -11.41
CA GLY A 115 -1.75 6.40 -11.95
C GLY A 115 -1.21 5.16 -12.65
N ALA A 116 -1.53 3.95 -12.16
CA ALA A 116 -1.15 2.71 -12.84
C ALA A 116 -1.88 2.54 -14.18
N GLU A 117 -3.17 2.90 -14.27
CA GLU A 117 -3.93 2.92 -15.52
C GLU A 117 -3.37 3.97 -16.51
N GLN A 118 -3.08 5.17 -16.01
CA GLN A 118 -2.45 6.22 -16.82
C GLN A 118 -1.07 5.76 -17.34
N ALA A 119 -0.25 5.16 -16.46
CA ALA A 119 1.07 4.63 -16.85
C ALA A 119 0.93 3.51 -17.88
N ARG A 120 -0.03 2.59 -17.71
CA ARG A 120 -0.30 1.50 -18.65
C ARG A 120 -0.63 2.03 -20.04
N THR A 121 -1.52 3.03 -20.12
CA THR A 121 -1.90 3.67 -21.38
C THR A 121 -0.70 4.37 -22.02
N ALA A 122 0.06 5.14 -21.25
CA ALA A 122 1.25 5.84 -21.75
C ALA A 122 2.33 4.87 -22.24
N LEU A 123 2.59 3.78 -21.49
CA LEU A 123 3.57 2.75 -21.88
C LEU A 123 3.16 2.01 -23.16
N ALA A 124 1.86 1.75 -23.35
CA ALA A 124 1.36 1.10 -24.57
C ALA A 124 1.54 1.97 -25.82
N ALA A 125 1.44 3.29 -25.66
CA ALA A 125 1.64 4.26 -26.75
C ALA A 125 3.11 4.59 -27.03
N LEU A 126 4.05 4.19 -26.15
CA LEU A 126 5.45 4.58 -26.25
C LEU A 126 6.18 3.75 -27.31
N PRO A 127 6.79 4.39 -28.33
CA PRO A 127 7.60 3.68 -29.34
C PRO A 127 8.84 3.00 -28.73
N ALA A 128 9.39 2.05 -29.46
CA ALA A 128 10.68 1.43 -29.11
C ALA A 128 11.80 2.48 -28.95
N ASP A 129 12.89 2.10 -28.25
CA ASP A 129 14.07 2.94 -27.98
C ASP A 129 13.81 4.20 -27.13
N ARG A 130 12.62 4.35 -26.55
CA ARG A 130 12.31 5.44 -25.63
C ARG A 130 12.79 5.11 -24.22
N THR A 131 13.07 6.17 -23.45
CA THR A 131 13.56 6.05 -22.08
C THR A 131 12.40 6.24 -21.08
N VAL A 132 12.16 5.24 -20.27
CA VAL A 132 11.22 5.30 -19.12
C VAL A 132 12.04 5.39 -17.84
N THR A 133 11.83 6.46 -17.09
CA THR A 133 12.49 6.63 -15.80
C THR A 133 11.51 6.33 -14.65
N VAL A 134 11.86 5.38 -13.79
CA VAL A 134 11.15 5.09 -12.55
C VAL A 134 11.87 5.82 -11.42
N VAL A 135 11.16 6.74 -10.75
CA VAL A 135 11.68 7.53 -9.62
C VAL A 135 11.23 6.91 -8.31
N GLY A 136 12.20 6.52 -7.48
CA GLY A 136 11.97 5.92 -6.17
C GLY A 136 12.76 4.64 -5.98
N GLY A 137 13.77 4.66 -5.09
CA GLY A 137 14.66 3.52 -4.81
C GLY A 137 14.09 2.49 -3.83
N GLY A 138 12.82 2.65 -3.39
CA GLY A 138 12.11 1.70 -2.55
C GLY A 138 11.65 0.45 -3.29
N LEU A 139 10.97 -0.48 -2.57
CA LEU A 139 10.56 -1.77 -3.14
C LEU A 139 9.66 -1.59 -4.36
N THR A 140 8.68 -0.68 -4.31
CA THR A 140 7.75 -0.40 -5.44
C THR A 140 8.49 0.04 -6.70
N GLY A 141 9.48 0.95 -6.56
CA GLY A 141 10.25 1.41 -7.71
C GLY A 141 11.13 0.31 -8.30
N ILE A 142 11.75 -0.50 -7.47
CA ILE A 142 12.55 -1.64 -7.88
C ILE A 142 11.68 -2.66 -8.64
N GLU A 143 10.51 -3.02 -8.10
CA GLU A 143 9.56 -3.94 -8.72
C GLU A 143 9.05 -3.40 -10.06
N THR A 144 8.69 -2.10 -10.10
CA THR A 144 8.24 -1.45 -11.33
C THR A 144 9.32 -1.45 -12.42
N ALA A 145 10.55 -1.05 -12.08
CA ALA A 145 11.64 -1.02 -13.05
C ALA A 145 12.01 -2.43 -13.55
N ALA A 146 12.03 -3.42 -12.65
CA ALA A 146 12.30 -4.81 -13.00
C ALA A 146 11.22 -5.43 -13.89
N GLU A 147 9.95 -5.17 -13.59
CA GLU A 147 8.82 -5.66 -14.39
C GLU A 147 8.84 -5.06 -15.80
N LEU A 148 9.07 -3.74 -15.91
CA LEU A 148 9.19 -3.06 -17.20
C LEU A 148 10.41 -3.54 -18.01
N GLY A 149 11.57 -3.71 -17.36
CA GLY A 149 12.77 -4.23 -18.03
C GLY A 149 12.55 -5.63 -18.61
N GLN A 150 11.69 -6.45 -17.99
CA GLN A 150 11.32 -7.76 -18.51
C GLN A 150 10.21 -7.69 -19.57
N ALA A 151 9.17 -6.87 -19.36
CA ALA A 151 7.98 -6.83 -20.20
C ALA A 151 8.19 -6.00 -21.49
N ARG A 152 9.06 -5.00 -21.45
CA ARG A 152 9.34 -4.05 -22.53
C ARG A 152 10.85 -3.94 -22.79
N PRO A 153 11.49 -5.02 -23.28
CA PRO A 153 12.93 -5.02 -23.61
C PRO A 153 13.29 -4.10 -24.77
N ASP A 154 12.29 -3.59 -25.48
CA ASP A 154 12.40 -2.57 -26.52
C ASP A 154 12.58 -1.14 -25.97
N LEU A 155 12.36 -0.92 -24.65
CA LEU A 155 12.52 0.38 -23.99
C LEU A 155 13.81 0.42 -23.17
N ARG A 156 14.32 1.62 -22.95
CA ARG A 156 15.42 1.87 -22.01
C ARG A 156 14.82 2.17 -20.63
N ILE A 157 14.97 1.25 -19.71
CA ILE A 157 14.42 1.42 -18.35
C ILE A 157 15.51 1.93 -17.41
N ARG A 158 15.21 3.01 -16.70
CA ARG A 158 16.09 3.62 -15.69
C ARG A 158 15.39 3.68 -14.36
N LEU A 159 16.07 3.31 -13.29
CA LEU A 159 15.63 3.48 -11.90
C LEU A 159 16.48 4.57 -11.25
N VAL A 160 15.84 5.63 -10.73
CA VAL A 160 16.50 6.72 -10.02
C VAL A 160 16.02 6.77 -8.58
N GLY A 161 16.94 6.84 -7.63
CA GLY A 161 16.63 6.98 -6.22
C GLY A 161 17.84 7.39 -5.40
N ALA A 162 17.64 8.14 -4.33
CA ALA A 162 18.72 8.57 -3.44
C ALA A 162 19.48 7.36 -2.86
N GLU A 163 18.75 6.31 -2.52
CA GLU A 163 19.28 5.00 -2.12
C GLU A 163 18.41 3.88 -2.71
N ILE A 164 19.03 2.85 -3.26
CA ILE A 164 18.32 1.72 -3.86
C ILE A 164 18.25 0.56 -2.88
N GLY A 165 17.00 0.26 -2.43
CA GLY A 165 16.75 -0.81 -1.47
C GLY A 165 17.23 -0.50 -0.05
N ALA A 166 17.07 0.75 0.41
CA ALA A 166 17.50 1.21 1.74
C ALA A 166 17.05 0.31 2.90
N SER A 167 15.88 -0.31 2.79
CA SER A 167 15.34 -1.24 3.80
C SER A 167 15.97 -2.63 3.78
N LEU A 168 16.84 -2.92 2.81
CA LEU A 168 17.50 -4.22 2.65
C LEU A 168 18.91 -4.20 3.27
N SER A 169 19.39 -5.39 3.67
CA SER A 169 20.80 -5.55 4.00
C SER A 169 21.70 -5.28 2.78
N ALA A 170 22.97 -5.00 3.00
CA ALA A 170 23.94 -4.84 1.91
C ALA A 170 23.96 -6.06 0.95
N GLY A 171 23.73 -7.28 1.47
CA GLY A 171 23.57 -8.48 0.66
C GLY A 171 22.34 -8.45 -0.22
N GLY A 172 21.19 -8.02 0.34
CA GLY A 172 19.94 -7.83 -0.39
C GLY A 172 20.06 -6.78 -1.48
N GLN A 173 20.66 -5.61 -1.18
CA GLN A 173 20.91 -4.55 -2.16
C GLN A 173 21.79 -5.02 -3.34
N ARG A 174 22.86 -5.79 -3.06
CA ARG A 174 23.68 -6.36 -4.15
C ARG A 174 22.90 -7.34 -5.03
N ARG A 175 21.97 -8.13 -4.46
CA ARG A 175 21.09 -9.03 -5.22
C ARG A 175 20.15 -8.25 -6.13
N VAL A 176 19.52 -7.18 -5.60
CA VAL A 176 18.66 -6.26 -6.37
C VAL A 176 19.43 -5.66 -7.54
N ARG A 177 20.58 -5.03 -7.30
CA ARG A 177 21.38 -4.41 -8.37
C ARG A 177 21.78 -5.42 -9.45
N ARG A 178 22.17 -6.63 -9.06
CA ARG A 178 22.51 -7.70 -10.00
C ARG A 178 21.30 -8.18 -10.81
N GLY A 179 20.12 -8.26 -10.18
CA GLY A 179 18.88 -8.60 -10.85
C GLY A 179 18.44 -7.54 -11.86
N LEU A 180 18.46 -6.27 -11.47
CA LEU A 180 18.17 -5.12 -12.35
C LEU A 180 19.12 -5.08 -13.55
N ALA A 181 20.43 -5.27 -13.33
CA ALA A 181 21.42 -5.31 -14.40
C ALA A 181 21.15 -6.44 -15.44
N ARG A 182 20.73 -7.65 -14.97
CA ARG A 182 20.32 -8.73 -15.88
C ARG A 182 19.12 -8.39 -16.76
N LEU A 183 18.25 -7.48 -16.29
CA LEU A 183 17.07 -7.00 -17.02
C LEU A 183 17.36 -5.73 -17.84
N GLY A 184 18.62 -5.32 -17.95
CA GLY A 184 19.01 -4.13 -18.69
C GLY A 184 18.57 -2.81 -18.06
N VAL A 185 18.19 -2.81 -16.78
CA VAL A 185 17.75 -1.60 -16.06
C VAL A 185 18.98 -0.79 -15.63
N GLU A 186 19.06 0.45 -16.12
CA GLU A 186 20.06 1.43 -15.67
C GLU A 186 19.69 1.90 -14.25
N VAL A 187 20.65 1.90 -13.33
CA VAL A 187 20.45 2.37 -11.96
C VAL A 187 21.26 3.64 -11.74
N VAL A 188 20.56 4.74 -11.42
CA VAL A 188 21.16 6.04 -11.11
C VAL A 188 20.88 6.38 -9.64
N THR A 189 21.94 6.65 -8.88
CA THR A 189 21.81 7.14 -7.51
C THR A 189 21.70 8.65 -7.52
N GLY A 190 20.61 9.19 -6.99
CA GLY A 190 20.33 10.62 -6.91
C GLY A 190 18.88 10.90 -6.53
N ALA A 191 18.60 12.09 -6.04
CA ALA A 191 17.24 12.57 -5.82
C ALA A 191 16.78 13.40 -7.03
N VAL A 192 15.55 13.19 -7.46
CA VAL A 192 14.93 13.98 -8.55
C VAL A 192 14.29 15.22 -7.93
N GLU A 193 14.65 16.39 -8.43
CA GLU A 193 14.15 17.68 -7.99
C GLU A 193 13.04 18.22 -8.90
N ARG A 194 13.18 17.99 -10.22
CA ARG A 194 12.21 18.45 -11.20
C ARG A 194 12.03 17.42 -12.33
N VAL A 195 10.81 17.34 -12.82
CA VAL A 195 10.45 16.62 -14.04
C VAL A 195 9.96 17.65 -15.07
N GLY A 196 10.59 17.68 -16.22
CA GLY A 196 10.26 18.57 -17.32
C GLY A 196 9.94 17.81 -18.60
N ASP A 197 9.73 18.55 -19.70
CA ASP A 197 9.42 17.97 -20.99
C ASP A 197 10.65 17.18 -21.53
N GLY A 198 10.54 15.86 -21.48
CA GLY A 198 11.58 14.95 -21.94
C GLY A 198 12.82 14.86 -21.05
N THR A 199 12.82 15.42 -19.84
CA THR A 199 13.97 15.40 -18.94
C THR A 199 13.58 15.28 -17.46
N ILE A 200 14.49 14.75 -16.65
CA ILE A 200 14.47 14.87 -15.19
C ILE A 200 15.73 15.58 -14.71
N GLU A 201 15.62 16.40 -13.68
CA GLU A 201 16.74 17.09 -13.07
C GLU A 201 17.04 16.49 -11.69
N LEU A 202 18.32 16.27 -11.41
CA LEU A 202 18.78 15.75 -10.15
C LEU A 202 19.17 16.91 -9.22
N SER A 203 18.90 16.76 -7.92
CA SER A 203 19.28 17.75 -6.89
C SER A 203 20.79 17.98 -6.78
N SER A 204 21.62 17.04 -7.26
CA SER A 204 23.07 17.17 -7.34
C SER A 204 23.55 17.98 -8.55
N GLY A 205 22.64 18.47 -9.38
CA GLY A 205 22.93 19.04 -10.71
C GLY A 205 22.97 17.94 -11.78
N GLY A 206 22.68 18.34 -13.01
CA GLY A 206 22.61 17.46 -14.16
C GLY A 206 21.19 17.04 -14.52
N ALA A 207 20.99 16.84 -15.82
CA ALA A 207 19.72 16.43 -16.39
C ALA A 207 19.87 15.07 -17.10
N LEU A 208 18.83 14.24 -17.00
CA LEU A 208 18.75 12.95 -17.68
C LEU A 208 17.54 12.96 -18.61
N ALA A 209 17.71 12.52 -19.86
CA ALA A 209 16.60 12.37 -20.79
C ALA A 209 15.61 11.31 -20.27
N SER A 210 14.31 11.60 -20.37
CA SER A 210 13.22 10.71 -19.96
C SER A 210 11.97 11.02 -20.78
N ASP A 211 11.55 10.09 -21.62
CA ASP A 211 10.34 10.23 -22.45
C ASP A 211 9.07 9.99 -21.61
N LEU A 212 9.18 9.21 -20.54
CA LEU A 212 8.11 8.94 -19.58
C LEU A 212 8.70 8.81 -18.17
N THR A 213 8.15 9.56 -17.22
CA THR A 213 8.57 9.49 -15.82
C THR A 213 7.48 8.91 -14.94
N LEU A 214 7.81 7.81 -14.27
CA LEU A 214 6.94 7.08 -13.34
C LEU A 214 7.38 7.35 -11.90
N TRP A 215 6.45 7.77 -11.04
CA TRP A 215 6.72 8.13 -9.65
C TRP A 215 6.32 6.99 -8.71
N ALA A 216 7.30 6.32 -8.13
CA ALA A 216 7.13 5.17 -7.22
C ALA A 216 7.40 5.51 -5.75
N VAL A 217 7.29 6.80 -5.39
CA VAL A 217 7.45 7.25 -4.01
C VAL A 217 6.07 7.41 -3.36
N VAL A 218 5.79 6.60 -2.35
CA VAL A 218 4.62 6.77 -1.48
C VAL A 218 5.02 7.68 -0.35
N SER A 219 4.46 8.89 -0.31
CA SER A 219 4.90 9.96 0.60
C SER A 219 3.77 10.67 1.33
N ALA A 220 2.51 10.33 1.07
CA ALA A 220 1.36 11.02 1.60
C ALA A 220 0.24 10.04 2.01
N VAL A 221 -0.72 10.57 2.75
CA VAL A 221 -2.00 9.91 3.02
C VAL A 221 -3.13 10.85 2.60
N PRO A 222 -4.34 10.35 2.26
CA PRO A 222 -5.50 11.19 2.04
C PRO A 222 -5.78 12.07 3.26
N ASP A 223 -6.14 13.31 3.03
CA ASP A 223 -6.35 14.32 4.07
C ASP A 223 -7.68 14.20 4.84
N LEU A 224 -8.49 13.18 4.55
CA LEU A 224 -9.80 12.95 5.15
C LEU A 224 -9.78 13.08 6.69
N ALA A 225 -8.81 12.50 7.36
CA ALA A 225 -8.69 12.59 8.82
C ALA A 225 -8.46 14.04 9.28
N ALA A 226 -7.51 14.75 8.66
CA ALA A 226 -7.16 16.12 9.00
C ALA A 226 -8.32 17.11 8.75
N ARG A 227 -8.93 17.06 7.56
CA ARG A 227 -10.06 17.96 7.21
C ARG A 227 -11.35 17.63 7.96
N SER A 228 -11.44 16.44 8.56
CA SER A 228 -12.52 16.05 9.46
C SER A 228 -12.25 16.40 10.94
N GLY A 229 -11.11 17.04 11.25
CA GLY A 229 -10.78 17.44 12.62
C GLY A 229 -10.23 16.33 13.51
N LEU A 230 -9.89 15.16 12.94
CA LEU A 230 -9.16 14.13 13.69
C LEU A 230 -7.71 14.57 13.88
N ALA A 231 -7.16 14.33 15.06
CA ALA A 231 -5.75 14.62 15.33
C ALA A 231 -4.83 13.79 14.43
N VAL A 232 -3.87 14.46 13.77
CA VAL A 232 -2.93 13.83 12.85
C VAL A 232 -1.48 14.20 13.21
N ASN A 233 -0.53 13.37 12.79
CA ASN A 233 0.90 13.72 12.88
C ASN A 233 1.33 14.62 11.69
N ALA A 234 2.59 15.05 11.69
CA ALA A 234 3.15 15.89 10.62
C ALA A 234 3.05 15.25 9.20
N GLY A 235 2.94 13.93 9.10
CA GLY A 235 2.72 13.21 7.83
C GLY A 235 1.25 13.03 7.46
N GLY A 236 0.31 13.67 8.17
CA GLY A 236 -1.13 13.58 7.92
C GLY A 236 -1.79 12.28 8.39
N ARG A 237 -1.04 11.35 9.01
CA ARG A 237 -1.58 10.09 9.54
C ARG A 237 -2.33 10.35 10.84
N ALA A 238 -3.54 9.79 10.97
CA ALA A 238 -4.35 9.97 12.18
C ALA A 238 -3.69 9.35 13.41
N LEU A 239 -3.65 10.10 14.51
CA LEU A 239 -3.15 9.62 15.80
C LEU A 239 -4.13 8.61 16.40
N VAL A 240 -3.60 7.48 16.82
CA VAL A 240 -4.38 6.39 17.43
C VAL A 240 -3.84 6.01 18.80
N ASP A 241 -4.74 5.52 19.64
CA ASP A 241 -4.40 4.91 20.91
C ASP A 241 -3.83 3.48 20.73
N PRO A 242 -3.37 2.81 21.79
CA PRO A 242 -2.86 1.44 21.68
C PRO A 242 -3.85 0.42 21.12
N TYR A 243 -5.13 0.74 21.05
CA TYR A 243 -6.20 -0.12 20.57
C TYR A 243 -6.64 0.21 19.13
N LEU A 244 -5.92 1.12 18.46
CA LEU A 244 -6.16 1.63 17.09
C LEU A 244 -7.41 2.51 16.97
N ARG A 245 -7.91 3.07 18.09
CA ARG A 245 -8.97 4.09 18.08
C ARG A 245 -8.33 5.47 17.90
N SER A 246 -9.02 6.35 17.18
CA SER A 246 -8.63 7.76 17.11
C SER A 246 -8.56 8.37 18.49
N VAL A 247 -7.51 9.15 18.77
CA VAL A 247 -7.41 9.89 20.04
C VAL A 247 -8.43 11.03 20.16
N THR A 248 -9.09 11.38 19.03
CA THR A 248 -10.10 12.45 18.96
C THR A 248 -11.52 11.91 19.22
N ASP A 249 -11.86 10.75 18.60
CA ASP A 249 -13.17 10.12 18.76
C ASP A 249 -12.97 8.59 18.95
N PRO A 250 -13.27 8.04 20.12
CA PRO A 250 -13.07 6.61 20.40
C PRO A 250 -13.99 5.68 19.62
N ARG A 251 -15.02 6.17 18.91
CA ARG A 251 -15.87 5.41 17.99
C ARG A 251 -15.20 5.19 16.64
N VAL A 252 -14.13 5.95 16.33
CA VAL A 252 -13.42 5.93 15.06
C VAL A 252 -12.15 5.12 15.20
N PHE A 253 -12.08 3.97 14.54
CA PHE A 253 -10.87 3.16 14.38
C PHE A 253 -10.12 3.60 13.11
N VAL A 254 -8.81 3.79 13.20
CA VAL A 254 -7.99 4.12 12.02
C VAL A 254 -6.94 3.03 11.82
N VAL A 255 -6.90 2.47 10.61
CA VAL A 255 -6.11 1.28 10.30
C VAL A 255 -5.41 1.36 8.94
N GLY A 256 -4.30 0.69 8.81
CA GLY A 256 -3.46 0.71 7.60
C GLY A 256 -2.57 1.95 7.52
N ASP A 257 -2.19 2.33 6.29
CA ASP A 257 -1.18 3.36 6.08
C ASP A 257 -1.60 4.75 6.60
N CYS A 258 -2.89 5.05 6.70
CA CYS A 258 -3.41 6.32 7.22
C CYS A 258 -3.40 6.43 8.75
N ALA A 259 -3.09 5.35 9.48
CA ALA A 259 -2.96 5.34 10.93
C ALA A 259 -1.51 5.57 11.38
N ALA A 260 -1.28 6.45 12.36
CA ALA A 260 0.04 6.71 12.93
C ALA A 260 0.39 5.69 14.02
N VAL A 261 0.51 4.42 13.64
CA VAL A 261 0.89 3.34 14.57
C VAL A 261 2.40 3.34 14.78
N PRO A 262 2.90 3.44 16.03
CA PRO A 262 4.32 3.43 16.31
C PRO A 262 5.03 2.19 15.76
N GLY A 263 6.17 2.38 15.09
CA GLY A 263 6.96 1.29 14.49
C GLY A 263 6.36 0.63 13.25
N ALA A 264 5.14 1.01 12.83
CA ALA A 264 4.51 0.47 11.63
C ALA A 264 4.87 1.29 10.39
N ARG A 265 5.51 0.63 9.41
CA ARG A 265 5.69 1.22 8.07
C ARG A 265 4.42 1.08 7.23
N MET A 266 4.26 1.89 6.21
CA MET A 266 3.19 1.78 5.21
C MET A 266 3.42 0.54 4.34
N ALA A 267 2.64 -0.51 4.58
CA ALA A 267 2.75 -1.78 3.84
C ALA A 267 1.49 -2.65 4.01
N CYS A 268 1.19 -3.49 3.03
CA CYS A 268 0.11 -4.48 3.14
C CYS A 268 0.31 -5.44 4.33
N ALA A 269 1.56 -5.73 4.67
CA ALA A 269 1.92 -6.60 5.80
C ALA A 269 1.52 -6.04 7.18
N THR A 270 1.41 -4.70 7.32
CA THR A 270 0.94 -4.02 8.53
C THR A 270 -0.55 -3.73 8.49
N ALA A 271 -1.11 -3.53 7.29
CA ALA A 271 -2.49 -3.12 7.09
C ALA A 271 -3.50 -4.21 7.54
N ALA A 272 -3.32 -5.45 7.10
CA ALA A 272 -4.24 -6.54 7.42
C ALA A 272 -4.26 -6.88 8.93
N PRO A 273 -3.12 -6.99 9.65
CA PRO A 273 -3.11 -7.13 11.10
C PRO A 273 -3.79 -6.00 11.85
N GLN A 274 -3.60 -4.74 11.43
CA GLN A 274 -4.25 -3.59 12.06
C GLN A 274 -5.77 -3.67 11.90
N GLY A 275 -6.27 -3.95 10.69
CA GLY A 275 -7.70 -4.13 10.46
C GLY A 275 -8.30 -5.25 11.32
N ALA A 276 -7.62 -6.39 11.40
CA ALA A 276 -8.07 -7.53 12.22
C ALA A 276 -8.08 -7.19 13.71
N HIS A 277 -7.03 -6.54 14.21
CA HIS A 277 -6.93 -6.17 15.63
C HIS A 277 -7.97 -5.13 16.05
N ALA A 278 -8.20 -4.10 15.20
CA ALA A 278 -9.22 -3.08 15.48
C ALA A 278 -10.63 -3.70 15.61
N VAL A 279 -10.93 -4.71 14.78
CA VAL A 279 -12.19 -5.47 14.91
C VAL A 279 -12.23 -6.30 16.19
N ASP A 280 -11.13 -6.95 16.55
CA ASP A 280 -11.06 -7.72 17.81
C ASP A 280 -11.20 -6.81 19.03
N THR A 281 -10.66 -5.59 18.97
CA THR A 281 -10.87 -4.53 19.96
C THR A 281 -12.35 -4.20 20.09
N LEU A 282 -13.03 -3.87 18.99
CA LEU A 282 -14.47 -3.55 19.01
C LEU A 282 -15.31 -4.71 19.53
N ALA A 283 -15.05 -5.94 19.08
CA ALA A 283 -15.78 -7.12 19.54
C ALA A 283 -15.64 -7.31 21.06
N ARG A 284 -14.44 -7.12 21.62
CA ARG A 284 -14.23 -7.16 23.08
C ARG A 284 -14.99 -6.06 23.81
N MET A 285 -15.00 -4.82 23.25
CA MET A 285 -15.77 -3.71 23.84
C MET A 285 -17.27 -4.02 23.89
N ILE A 286 -17.84 -4.58 22.82
CA ILE A 286 -19.25 -4.98 22.75
C ILE A 286 -19.57 -6.10 23.76
N GLU A 287 -18.62 -7.01 23.97
CA GLU A 287 -18.74 -8.11 24.94
C GLU A 287 -18.36 -7.69 26.39
N GLU A 288 -18.17 -6.39 26.63
CA GLU A 288 -17.72 -5.82 27.91
C GLU A 288 -16.41 -6.44 28.44
N ARG A 289 -15.56 -6.88 27.53
CA ARG A 289 -14.21 -7.42 27.82
C ARG A 289 -13.16 -6.37 27.57
N GLU A 290 -12.11 -6.36 28.38
CA GLU A 290 -11.01 -5.41 28.25
C GLU A 290 -10.27 -5.59 26.92
N PRO A 291 -10.11 -4.52 26.11
CA PRO A 291 -9.31 -4.55 24.89
C PRO A 291 -7.84 -4.88 25.17
N GLN A 292 -7.15 -5.38 24.14
CA GLN A 292 -5.73 -5.68 24.24
C GLN A 292 -4.94 -4.69 23.37
N PRO A 293 -3.78 -4.19 23.80
CA PRO A 293 -2.99 -3.29 23.00
C PRO A 293 -2.47 -3.99 21.74
N TYR A 294 -2.44 -3.23 20.63
CA TYR A 294 -1.87 -3.72 19.36
C TYR A 294 -0.38 -3.94 19.49
N SER A 295 0.07 -5.09 19.02
CA SER A 295 1.50 -5.43 18.96
C SER A 295 1.76 -6.25 17.71
N MET A 296 2.69 -5.78 16.88
CA MET A 296 3.09 -6.46 15.66
C MET A 296 4.62 -6.43 15.49
N GLY A 297 5.18 -7.55 15.04
CA GLY A 297 6.57 -7.68 14.67
C GLY A 297 6.74 -8.16 13.23
N TYR A 298 7.83 -7.76 12.63
CA TYR A 298 8.21 -8.15 11.28
C TYR A 298 8.95 -9.51 11.28
N GLY A 299 9.00 -10.15 10.13
CA GLY A 299 9.79 -11.35 9.88
C GLY A 299 10.66 -11.22 8.63
N GLY A 300 10.35 -10.24 7.79
CA GLY A 300 11.08 -9.99 6.56
C GLY A 300 10.27 -9.20 5.56
N GLN A 301 10.86 -9.02 4.39
CA GLN A 301 10.23 -8.39 3.24
C GLN A 301 10.65 -9.11 1.96
N ALA A 302 9.82 -9.04 0.94
CA ALA A 302 10.08 -9.68 -0.35
C ALA A 302 9.68 -8.74 -1.48
N LEU A 303 10.50 -8.69 -2.53
CA LEU A 303 10.25 -7.90 -3.73
C LEU A 303 10.56 -8.73 -4.98
N SER A 304 9.79 -8.53 -6.04
CA SER A 304 10.01 -9.19 -7.33
C SER A 304 11.10 -8.49 -8.16
N ILE A 305 11.84 -9.27 -8.91
CA ILE A 305 12.81 -8.81 -9.93
C ILE A 305 12.36 -9.43 -11.26
N GLY A 306 11.24 -8.92 -11.77
CA GLY A 306 10.49 -9.57 -12.86
C GLY A 306 9.76 -10.83 -12.39
N ARG A 307 9.21 -11.62 -13.32
CA ARG A 307 8.29 -12.75 -13.00
C ARG A 307 8.97 -14.02 -12.47
N ARG A 308 10.28 -14.19 -12.70
CA ARG A 308 10.98 -15.43 -12.40
C ARG A 308 12.06 -15.31 -11.33
N ASP A 309 12.21 -14.10 -10.78
CA ASP A 309 13.20 -13.81 -9.75
C ASP A 309 12.59 -12.88 -8.70
N ALA A 310 13.13 -12.93 -7.49
CA ALA A 310 12.76 -12.05 -6.39
C ALA A 310 13.93 -11.97 -5.40
N VAL A 311 13.86 -11.02 -4.49
CA VAL A 311 14.72 -10.98 -3.32
C VAL A 311 13.85 -11.10 -2.07
N VAL A 312 14.16 -12.06 -1.22
CA VAL A 312 13.57 -12.22 0.12
C VAL A 312 14.64 -11.85 1.15
N GLN A 313 14.31 -10.92 2.01
CA GLN A 313 15.15 -10.38 3.06
C GLN A 313 14.55 -10.69 4.42
N ALA A 314 15.25 -11.44 5.26
CA ALA A 314 14.84 -11.65 6.65
C ALA A 314 15.08 -10.40 7.49
N SER A 315 14.17 -10.10 8.44
CA SER A 315 14.31 -8.99 9.38
C SER A 315 14.07 -9.43 10.83
N ARG A 316 14.51 -8.59 11.76
CA ARG A 316 14.12 -8.69 13.17
C ARG A 316 12.69 -8.21 13.35
N ARG A 317 12.16 -8.40 14.55
CA ARG A 317 10.81 -7.96 14.92
C ARG A 317 10.59 -6.45 14.80
N ASP A 318 11.64 -5.66 14.90
CA ASP A 318 11.67 -4.20 14.76
C ASP A 318 11.85 -3.74 13.30
N ASP A 319 11.77 -4.66 12.33
CA ASP A 319 11.99 -4.45 10.90
C ASP A 319 13.45 -4.22 10.49
N SER A 320 14.40 -4.20 11.40
CA SER A 320 15.81 -4.09 11.04
C SER A 320 16.27 -5.32 10.23
N PRO A 321 16.95 -5.13 9.07
CA PRO A 321 17.31 -6.25 8.21
C PRO A 321 18.39 -7.13 8.85
N LEU A 322 18.21 -8.44 8.77
CA LEU A 322 19.24 -9.43 9.09
C LEU A 322 20.19 -9.58 7.89
N PRO A 323 21.43 -10.06 8.08
CA PRO A 323 22.34 -10.34 6.96
C PRO A 323 21.89 -11.52 6.07
N VAL A 324 20.73 -12.08 6.32
CA VAL A 324 20.17 -13.24 5.61
C VAL A 324 19.20 -12.76 4.53
N SER A 325 19.55 -13.05 3.28
CA SER A 325 18.68 -12.82 2.11
C SER A 325 18.97 -13.89 1.05
N PHE A 326 17.97 -14.20 0.23
CA PHE A 326 18.11 -15.11 -0.91
C PHE A 326 17.34 -14.59 -2.12
N ASP A 327 17.70 -15.05 -3.32
CA ASP A 327 17.13 -14.67 -4.60
C ASP A 327 16.78 -15.88 -5.48
N GLY A 328 16.34 -15.66 -6.70
CA GLY A 328 16.05 -16.65 -7.69
C GLY A 328 14.60 -17.16 -7.66
N ARG A 329 14.35 -18.28 -8.37
CA ARG A 329 13.00 -18.85 -8.55
C ARG A 329 12.32 -19.24 -7.24
N GLY A 330 13.07 -19.70 -6.25
CA GLY A 330 12.54 -20.01 -4.92
C GLY A 330 12.04 -18.77 -4.19
N ALA A 331 12.77 -17.66 -4.29
CA ALA A 331 12.35 -16.37 -3.75
C ALA A 331 11.10 -15.82 -4.48
N ALA A 332 11.03 -15.97 -5.82
CA ALA A 332 9.87 -15.58 -6.60
C ALA A 332 8.61 -16.38 -6.17
N PHE A 333 8.74 -17.69 -5.97
CA PHE A 333 7.65 -18.51 -5.43
C PHE A 333 7.21 -18.05 -4.04
N ALA A 334 8.15 -17.78 -3.13
CA ALA A 334 7.87 -17.31 -1.79
C ALA A 334 7.16 -15.94 -1.82
N LYS A 335 7.62 -14.97 -2.64
CA LYS A 335 6.99 -13.67 -2.84
C LYS A 335 5.54 -13.83 -3.31
N GLU A 336 5.29 -14.66 -4.30
CA GLU A 336 3.94 -14.90 -4.82
C GLU A 336 3.02 -15.50 -3.74
N ARG A 337 3.51 -16.42 -2.90
CA ARG A 337 2.74 -16.97 -1.77
C ARG A 337 2.41 -15.90 -0.73
N ILE A 338 3.33 -14.98 -0.45
CA ILE A 338 3.10 -13.85 0.47
C ILE A 338 2.01 -12.92 -0.07
N VAL A 339 2.06 -12.59 -1.37
CA VAL A 339 1.05 -11.71 -2.00
C VAL A 339 -0.34 -12.37 -1.98
N ARG A 340 -0.42 -13.65 -2.35
CA ARG A 340 -1.69 -14.41 -2.30
C ARG A 340 -2.24 -14.53 -0.87
N TYR A 341 -1.37 -14.68 0.12
CA TYR A 341 -1.78 -14.69 1.52
C TYR A 341 -2.42 -13.35 1.92
N ALA A 342 -1.85 -12.21 1.49
CA ALA A 342 -2.42 -10.90 1.79
C ALA A 342 -3.84 -10.72 1.22
N ALA A 343 -4.08 -11.14 -0.03
CA ALA A 343 -5.40 -11.12 -0.65
C ALA A 343 -6.37 -12.09 0.04
N TRP A 344 -5.91 -13.30 0.38
CA TRP A 344 -6.70 -14.28 1.15
C TRP A 344 -7.07 -13.75 2.53
N ALA A 345 -6.15 -13.10 3.25
CA ALA A 345 -6.42 -12.50 4.55
C ALA A 345 -7.49 -11.40 4.47
N ALA A 346 -7.42 -10.53 3.46
CA ALA A 346 -8.44 -9.52 3.21
C ALA A 346 -9.81 -10.15 2.90
N ARG A 347 -9.85 -11.14 2.00
CA ARG A 347 -11.09 -11.84 1.60
C ARG A 347 -11.74 -12.63 2.74
N THR A 348 -10.94 -13.20 3.63
CA THR A 348 -11.47 -14.04 4.71
C THR A 348 -11.59 -13.31 6.04
N GLY A 349 -11.05 -12.11 6.19
CA GLY A 349 -10.97 -11.43 7.49
C GLY A 349 -10.09 -12.18 8.51
N ASN A 350 -9.33 -13.19 8.08
CA ASN A 350 -8.39 -13.92 8.93
C ASN A 350 -6.98 -13.38 8.71
N SER A 351 -6.31 -12.96 9.77
CA SER A 351 -4.94 -12.49 9.70
C SER A 351 -4.15 -13.10 10.85
N VAL A 352 -2.93 -13.54 10.54
CA VAL A 352 -1.96 -14.04 11.51
C VAL A 352 -0.72 -13.15 11.42
N TRP A 353 -0.22 -12.71 12.55
CA TRP A 353 0.97 -11.89 12.62
C TRP A 353 1.84 -12.23 13.83
N LEU A 354 3.08 -11.82 13.77
CA LEU A 354 4.03 -11.99 14.85
C LEU A 354 3.84 -10.86 15.89
N SER A 355 3.98 -11.17 17.16
CA SER A 355 4.02 -10.13 18.21
C SER A 355 5.23 -9.22 18.00
N GLY A 356 5.12 -7.97 18.39
CA GLY A 356 6.19 -6.99 18.36
C GLY A 356 7.39 -7.36 19.24
N PRO A 357 8.44 -6.53 19.21
CA PRO A 357 9.54 -6.65 20.14
C PRO A 357 9.00 -6.60 21.59
N LYS A 358 9.59 -7.38 22.49
CA LYS A 358 9.33 -7.22 23.91
C LYS A 358 9.93 -5.88 24.33
N GLN A 359 9.12 -5.04 24.93
CA GLN A 359 9.56 -3.80 25.58
C GLN A 359 10.37 -4.13 26.81
#